data_fceac0fe273e18b122cd7f50cb25636d
#
_entry.id   fceac0fe273e18b122cd7f50cb25636d
#
_cell.length_a   1.000
_cell.length_b   1.000
_cell.length_c   1.000
_cell.angle_alpha   90.00
_cell.angle_beta   90.00
_cell.angle_gamma   90.00
#
_symmetry.space_group_name_H-M   'P 1'
#
loop_
_entity.id
_entity.type
_entity.pdbx_description
1 polymer ?
#
loop_
_entity_poly.entity_id
_entity_poly.type
_entity_poly.pdbx_seq_one_letter_code
_entity_poly.pdbx_strand_id
1 'polypeptide(L)'
;MRVEKLQQAFDVETVLVHFPLHPETPVEGRSMAEVYAGRNVDPEAMYQRMKGLMDAEGLPYGRRTHTYNSRLAQELGKWADTQPGGAALHDKIYQAYFVEARNIGDPDLLVELANSVGLPVALIMISTP
;
A
#
# COMPACT_ATOMS: atom_id res chain seq x y z
N MET A 1 -6.45 -9.83 8.33
CA MET A 1 -6.83 -8.48 8.80
C MET A 1 -8.08 -8.54 9.66
N ARG A 2 -8.36 -7.46 10.38
CA ARG A 2 -9.55 -7.40 11.25
C ARG A 2 -10.87 -7.49 10.47
N VAL A 3 -10.89 -6.94 9.25
CA VAL A 3 -12.06 -7.02 8.36
C VAL A 3 -12.36 -8.46 7.98
N GLU A 4 -11.34 -9.26 7.70
CA GLU A 4 -11.51 -10.68 7.37
C GLU A 4 -12.12 -11.45 8.53
N LYS A 5 -11.73 -11.12 9.76
CA LYS A 5 -12.32 -11.71 10.97
C LYS A 5 -13.79 -11.35 11.10
N LEU A 6 -14.17 -10.12 10.76
CA LEU A 6 -15.57 -9.69 10.74
C LEU A 6 -16.37 -10.45 9.69
N GLN A 7 -15.80 -10.67 8.52
CA GLN A 7 -16.46 -11.43 7.45
C GLN A 7 -16.70 -12.88 7.82
N GLN A 8 -15.86 -13.46 8.67
CA GLN A 8 -16.04 -14.83 9.18
C GLN A 8 -17.17 -14.92 10.20
N ALA A 9 -17.40 -13.87 10.99
CA ALA A 9 -18.35 -13.87 12.07
C ALA A 9 -19.72 -13.26 11.70
N PHE A 10 -19.75 -12.38 10.69
CA PHE A 10 -20.94 -11.63 10.30
C PHE A 10 -21.06 -11.60 8.78
N ASP A 11 -22.29 -11.38 8.29
CA ASP A 11 -22.58 -11.17 6.88
C ASP A 11 -22.19 -9.72 6.51
N VAL A 12 -20.95 -9.54 6.08
CA VAL A 12 -20.37 -8.23 5.77
C VAL A 12 -19.85 -8.22 4.35
N GLU A 13 -20.27 -7.25 3.56
CA GLU A 13 -19.72 -6.97 2.24
C GLU A 13 -18.69 -5.83 2.35
N THR A 14 -17.49 -6.06 1.81
CA THR A 14 -16.45 -5.05 1.78
C THR A 14 -16.39 -4.38 0.42
N VAL A 15 -16.50 -3.04 0.42
CA VAL A 15 -16.33 -2.24 -0.79
C VAL A 15 -15.13 -1.33 -0.58
N LEU A 16 -14.12 -1.45 -1.47
CA LEU A 16 -12.92 -0.63 -1.40
C LEU A 16 -13.13 0.67 -2.14
N VAL A 17 -12.79 1.78 -1.47
CA VAL A 17 -12.82 3.11 -2.06
C VAL A 17 -11.41 3.65 -2.06
N HIS A 18 -10.88 3.93 -3.23
CA HIS A 18 -9.48 4.35 -3.41
C HIS A 18 -9.38 5.86 -3.50
N PHE A 19 -8.54 6.44 -2.67
CA PHE A 19 -8.20 7.87 -2.79
C PHE A 19 -6.82 8.12 -2.14
N PRO A 20 -5.98 8.97 -2.74
CA PRO A 20 -4.69 9.31 -2.14
C PRO A 20 -4.87 10.33 -1.02
N LEU A 21 -4.22 10.08 0.12
CA LEU A 21 -4.25 11.01 1.26
C LEU A 21 -3.28 12.18 1.06
N HIS A 22 -2.16 11.93 0.41
CA HIS A 22 -1.10 12.92 0.20
C HIS A 22 -0.64 12.93 -1.26
N PRO A 23 -1.47 13.45 -2.20
CA PRO A 23 -1.11 13.47 -3.62
C PRO A 23 0.08 14.39 -3.93
N GLU A 24 0.44 15.28 -3.00
CA GLU A 24 1.56 16.20 -3.13
C GLU A 24 2.92 15.54 -2.87
N THR A 25 2.96 14.31 -2.36
CA THR A 25 4.22 13.61 -2.08
C THR A 25 5.01 13.39 -3.37
N PRO A 26 6.30 13.76 -3.42
CA PRO A 26 7.11 13.56 -4.63
C PRO A 26 7.32 12.08 -4.94
N VAL A 27 7.69 11.78 -6.19
CA VAL A 27 7.88 10.39 -6.66
C VAL A 27 8.98 9.67 -5.86
N GLU A 28 10.05 10.37 -5.51
CA GLU A 28 11.13 9.84 -4.68
C GLU A 28 10.71 9.63 -3.23
N GLY A 29 9.55 10.11 -2.85
CA GLY A 29 9.01 9.96 -1.51
C GLY A 29 9.55 10.99 -0.53
N ARG A 30 9.12 10.85 0.71
CA ARG A 30 9.63 11.62 1.85
C ARG A 30 10.18 10.65 2.89
N SER A 31 11.34 10.98 3.47
CA SER A 31 11.86 10.19 4.57
C SER A 31 10.93 10.29 5.79
N MET A 32 10.94 9.27 6.64
CA MET A 32 10.15 9.32 7.87
C MET A 32 10.58 10.47 8.76
N ALA A 33 11.87 10.84 8.75
CA ALA A 33 12.36 12.01 9.47
C ALA A 33 11.70 13.30 8.97
N GLU A 34 11.54 13.46 7.65
CA GLU A 34 10.86 14.62 7.06
C GLU A 34 9.38 14.65 7.43
N VAL A 35 8.72 13.50 7.40
CA VAL A 35 7.29 13.38 7.72
C VAL A 35 7.02 13.80 9.17
N TYR A 36 7.92 13.45 10.10
CA TYR A 36 7.77 13.77 11.51
C TYR A 36 8.49 15.05 11.93
N ALA A 37 9.09 15.77 10.98
CA ALA A 37 9.77 17.04 11.29
C ALA A 37 8.80 18.03 11.94
N GLY A 38 9.25 18.68 13.02
CA GLY A 38 8.43 19.64 13.77
C GLY A 38 7.37 19.01 14.66
N ARG A 39 7.23 17.68 14.67
CA ARG A 39 6.34 16.98 15.57
C ARG A 39 7.16 16.31 16.67
N ASN A 40 6.59 16.22 17.86
CA ASN A 40 7.25 15.56 18.98
C ASN A 40 6.99 14.04 18.90
N VAL A 41 7.50 13.41 17.85
CA VAL A 41 7.31 11.99 17.55
C VAL A 41 8.67 11.34 17.29
N ASP A 42 8.93 10.23 17.96
CA ASP A 42 10.09 9.38 17.72
C ASP A 42 9.69 8.29 16.68
N PRO A 43 10.30 8.32 15.48
CA PRO A 43 9.99 7.32 14.44
C PRO A 43 10.22 5.88 14.89
N GLU A 44 11.26 5.62 15.69
CA GLU A 44 11.53 4.27 16.18
C GLU A 44 10.45 3.79 17.15
N ALA A 45 9.99 4.67 18.06
CA ALA A 45 8.92 4.34 18.99
C ALA A 45 7.61 4.05 18.24
N MET A 46 7.32 4.83 17.20
CA MET A 46 6.15 4.60 16.34
C MET A 46 6.24 3.27 15.61
N TYR A 47 7.41 2.93 15.09
CA TYR A 47 7.62 1.64 14.44
C TYR A 47 7.40 0.48 15.43
N GLN A 48 7.98 0.55 16.61
CA GLN A 48 7.85 -0.51 17.61
C GLN A 48 6.40 -0.69 18.05
N ARG A 49 5.68 0.40 18.24
CA ARG A 49 4.26 0.35 18.59
C ARG A 49 3.45 -0.34 17.49
N MET A 50 3.64 0.07 16.25
CA MET A 50 2.90 -0.50 15.12
C MET A 50 3.27 -1.95 14.90
N LYS A 51 4.56 -2.30 15.03
CA LYS A 51 5.04 -3.67 14.90
C LYS A 51 4.36 -4.57 15.94
N GLY A 52 4.25 -4.11 17.19
CA GLY A 52 3.56 -4.86 18.23
C GLY A 52 2.08 -5.10 17.92
N LEU A 53 1.38 -4.08 17.42
CA LEU A 53 -0.02 -4.21 17.03
C LEU A 53 -0.20 -5.18 15.86
N MET A 54 0.68 -5.11 14.87
CA MET A 54 0.63 -5.99 13.70
C MET A 54 0.96 -7.44 14.08
N ASP A 55 1.95 -7.65 14.95
CA ASP A 55 2.30 -8.98 15.44
C ASP A 55 1.12 -9.62 16.19
N ALA A 56 0.38 -8.82 16.98
CA ALA A 56 -0.79 -9.30 17.69
C ALA A 56 -1.91 -9.76 16.74
N GLU A 57 -1.99 -9.19 15.55
CA GLU A 57 -2.95 -9.57 14.52
C GLU A 57 -2.41 -10.63 13.55
N GLY A 58 -1.17 -11.08 13.73
CA GLY A 58 -0.54 -12.05 12.85
C GLY A 58 -0.21 -11.50 11.46
N LEU A 59 -0.02 -10.18 11.33
CA LEU A 59 0.24 -9.53 10.05
C LEU A 59 1.71 -9.16 9.90
N PRO A 60 2.29 -9.36 8.69
CA PRO A 60 3.67 -8.94 8.45
C PRO A 60 3.78 -7.42 8.42
N TYR A 61 4.88 -6.89 8.95
CA TYR A 61 5.14 -5.46 8.97
C TYR A 61 6.65 -5.23 8.95
N GLY A 62 7.13 -4.52 7.93
CA GLY A 62 8.55 -4.22 7.75
C GLY A 62 8.89 -2.81 8.20
N ARG A 63 10.18 -2.50 8.23
CA ARG A 63 10.67 -1.17 8.58
C ARG A 63 10.75 -0.31 7.33
N ARG A 64 9.95 0.75 7.28
CA ARG A 64 9.96 1.71 6.18
C ARG A 64 10.85 2.90 6.55
N THR A 65 11.59 3.37 5.56
CA THR A 65 12.41 4.58 5.69
C THR A 65 11.74 5.80 5.06
N HIS A 66 10.76 5.57 4.17
CA HIS A 66 10.10 6.62 3.39
C HIS A 66 8.60 6.41 3.30
N THR A 67 7.88 7.49 3.09
CA THR A 67 6.49 7.51 2.65
C THR A 67 6.49 7.87 1.17
N TYR A 68 5.77 7.10 0.36
CA TYR A 68 5.72 7.28 -1.09
C TYR A 68 4.33 7.72 -1.54
N ASN A 69 4.27 8.32 -2.74
CA ASN A 69 3.00 8.76 -3.31
C ASN A 69 2.19 7.53 -3.76
N SER A 70 0.98 7.40 -3.24
CA SER A 70 0.12 6.24 -3.52
C SER A 70 -0.85 6.45 -4.68
N ARG A 71 -0.83 7.61 -5.36
CA ARG A 71 -1.83 7.92 -6.39
C ARG A 71 -1.88 6.89 -7.51
N LEU A 72 -0.73 6.56 -8.09
CA LEU A 72 -0.68 5.58 -9.18
C LEU A 72 -1.11 4.18 -8.70
N ALA A 73 -0.69 3.79 -7.50
CA ALA A 73 -1.08 2.51 -6.91
C ALA A 73 -2.60 2.46 -6.67
N GLN A 74 -3.20 3.56 -6.22
CA GLN A 74 -4.64 3.67 -6.02
C GLN A 74 -5.40 3.56 -7.34
N GLU A 75 -4.93 4.23 -8.38
CA GLU A 75 -5.52 4.17 -9.71
C GLU A 75 -5.45 2.76 -10.29
N LEU A 76 -4.29 2.11 -10.13
CA LEU A 76 -4.12 0.72 -10.56
C LEU A 76 -5.05 -0.22 -9.78
N GLY A 77 -5.16 -0.03 -8.48
CA GLY A 77 -6.06 -0.82 -7.63
C GLY A 77 -7.53 -0.68 -8.05
N LYS A 78 -7.94 0.54 -8.37
CA LYS A 78 -9.30 0.80 -8.84
C LYS A 78 -9.58 0.09 -10.15
N TRP A 79 -8.64 0.12 -11.08
CA TRP A 79 -8.77 -0.64 -12.34
C TRP A 79 -8.79 -2.15 -12.06
N ALA A 80 -7.91 -2.63 -11.19
CA ALA A 80 -7.82 -4.06 -10.86
C ALA A 80 -9.12 -4.60 -10.28
N ASP A 81 -9.87 -3.78 -9.54
CA ASP A 81 -11.16 -4.16 -8.98
C ASP A 81 -12.19 -4.51 -10.06
N THR A 82 -11.99 -4.06 -11.30
CA THR A 82 -12.83 -4.40 -12.44
C THR A 82 -12.39 -5.66 -13.18
N GLN A 83 -11.26 -6.27 -12.79
CA GLN A 83 -10.65 -7.39 -13.48
C GLN A 83 -10.78 -8.68 -12.68
N PRO A 84 -10.94 -9.84 -13.35
CA PRO A 84 -10.91 -11.13 -12.67
C PRO A 84 -9.57 -11.33 -11.95
N GLY A 85 -9.61 -11.70 -10.68
CA GLY A 85 -8.41 -11.92 -9.89
C GLY A 85 -7.71 -10.65 -9.41
N GLY A 86 -8.29 -9.47 -9.65
CA GLY A 86 -7.69 -8.20 -9.29
C GLY A 86 -7.51 -7.99 -7.79
N ALA A 87 -8.32 -8.64 -6.96
CA ALA A 87 -8.23 -8.51 -5.51
C ALA A 87 -6.85 -8.89 -4.95
N ALA A 88 -6.15 -9.83 -5.60
CA ALA A 88 -4.82 -10.25 -5.16
C ALA A 88 -3.78 -9.13 -5.27
N LEU A 89 -4.02 -8.12 -6.11
CA LEU A 89 -3.10 -7.00 -6.27
C LEU A 89 -2.99 -6.15 -5.01
N HIS A 90 -4.07 -6.02 -4.25
CA HIS A 90 -4.06 -5.23 -3.00
C HIS A 90 -3.07 -5.81 -2.00
N ASP A 91 -3.04 -7.13 -1.85
CA ASP A 91 -2.08 -7.79 -0.96
C ASP A 91 -0.63 -7.61 -1.47
N LYS A 92 -0.42 -7.65 -2.78
CA LYS A 92 0.91 -7.42 -3.37
C LYS A 92 1.40 -6.00 -3.12
N ILE A 93 0.54 -5.01 -3.27
CA ILE A 93 0.90 -3.61 -2.99
C ILE A 93 1.18 -3.43 -1.50
N TYR A 94 0.39 -4.03 -0.63
CA TYR A 94 0.63 -4.02 0.81
C TYR A 94 2.01 -4.58 1.14
N GLN A 95 2.33 -5.77 0.62
CA GLN A 95 3.62 -6.42 0.84
C GLN A 95 4.79 -5.55 0.36
N ALA A 96 4.68 -4.98 -0.84
CA ALA A 96 5.73 -4.14 -1.39
C ALA A 96 5.97 -2.89 -0.53
N TYR A 97 4.91 -2.24 -0.07
CA TYR A 97 5.03 -0.98 0.66
C TYR A 97 5.35 -1.20 2.14
N PHE A 98 4.55 -1.99 2.83
CA PHE A 98 4.63 -2.10 4.30
C PHE A 98 5.62 -3.15 4.78
N VAL A 99 5.96 -4.13 3.97
CA VAL A 99 6.89 -5.20 4.35
C VAL A 99 8.25 -5.03 3.69
N GLU A 100 8.28 -4.77 2.38
CA GLU A 100 9.51 -4.69 1.59
C GLU A 100 10.06 -3.27 1.48
N ALA A 101 9.32 -2.28 1.93
CA ALA A 101 9.71 -0.86 1.89
C ALA A 101 10.04 -0.35 0.47
N ARG A 102 9.29 -0.82 -0.53
CA ARG A 102 9.50 -0.45 -1.94
C ARG A 102 8.65 0.78 -2.31
N ASN A 103 9.08 1.47 -3.35
CA ASN A 103 8.41 2.69 -3.82
C ASN A 103 7.19 2.37 -4.68
N ILE A 104 6.00 2.42 -4.11
CA ILE A 104 4.74 2.18 -4.85
C ILE A 104 4.34 3.35 -5.76
N GLY A 105 5.09 4.44 -5.76
CA GLY A 105 4.96 5.51 -6.74
C GLY A 105 5.71 5.24 -8.04
N ASP A 106 6.54 4.18 -8.08
CA ASP A 106 7.30 3.80 -9.24
C ASP A 106 6.44 2.97 -10.20
N PRO A 107 6.17 3.46 -11.44
CA PRO A 107 5.36 2.71 -12.41
C PRO A 107 5.92 1.34 -12.74
N ASP A 108 7.25 1.18 -12.81
CA ASP A 108 7.86 -0.11 -13.14
C ASP A 108 7.55 -1.16 -12.07
N LEU A 109 7.57 -0.77 -10.80
CA LEU A 109 7.18 -1.66 -9.71
C LEU A 109 5.71 -2.07 -9.84
N LEU A 110 4.83 -1.13 -10.13
CA LEU A 110 3.40 -1.39 -10.25
C LEU A 110 3.10 -2.36 -11.39
N VAL A 111 3.79 -2.22 -12.52
CA VAL A 111 3.69 -3.18 -13.63
C VAL A 111 4.13 -4.57 -13.18
N GLU A 112 5.25 -4.67 -12.48
CA GLU A 112 5.75 -5.93 -11.95
C GLU A 112 4.73 -6.60 -11.03
N LEU A 113 4.17 -5.85 -10.10
CA LEU A 113 3.18 -6.38 -9.15
C LEU A 113 1.91 -6.86 -9.85
N ALA A 114 1.39 -6.07 -10.79
CA ALA A 114 0.19 -6.45 -11.54
C ALA A 114 0.43 -7.73 -12.35
N ASN A 115 1.55 -7.82 -13.05
CA ASN A 115 1.89 -9.01 -13.83
C ASN A 115 2.05 -10.25 -12.93
N SER A 116 2.55 -10.06 -11.71
CA SER A 116 2.74 -11.18 -10.77
C SER A 116 1.43 -11.84 -10.34
N VAL A 117 0.31 -11.15 -10.44
CA VAL A 117 -1.01 -11.69 -10.11
C VAL A 117 -1.87 -11.95 -11.35
N GLY A 118 -1.24 -11.97 -12.53
CA GLY A 118 -1.92 -12.31 -13.78
C GLY A 118 -2.70 -11.18 -14.43
N LEU A 119 -2.43 -9.94 -14.05
CA LEU A 119 -3.02 -8.74 -14.65
C LEU A 119 -2.00 -8.12 -15.61
N PRO A 120 -2.07 -8.40 -16.92
CA PRO A 120 -1.11 -7.86 -17.88
C PRO A 120 -1.30 -6.36 -18.04
N VAL A 121 -0.34 -5.59 -17.58
CA VAL A 121 -0.36 -4.13 -17.61
C VAL A 121 0.92 -3.63 -18.26
N ALA A 122 0.77 -2.73 -19.23
CA ALA A 122 1.92 -2.05 -19.84
C ALA A 122 2.20 -0.76 -19.06
N LEU A 123 3.48 -0.38 -19.03
CA LEU A 123 3.93 0.83 -18.34
C LEU A 123 3.12 2.07 -18.76
N ILE A 124 2.80 2.17 -20.05
CA ILE A 124 2.04 3.31 -20.59
C ILE A 124 0.64 3.45 -19.96
N MET A 125 0.05 2.35 -19.53
CA MET A 125 -1.29 2.38 -18.90
C MET A 125 -1.24 3.00 -17.51
N ILE A 126 -0.12 2.86 -16.81
CA ILE A 126 0.04 3.39 -15.46
C ILE A 126 0.52 4.84 -15.49
N SER A 127 1.39 5.18 -16.41
CA SER A 127 1.97 6.53 -16.52
C SER A 127 1.06 7.55 -17.20
N THR A 128 -0.06 7.12 -17.79
CA THR A 128 -1.06 8.01 -18.38
C THR A 128 -2.00 8.52 -17.31
N PRO A 129 -2.14 9.85 -17.15
CA PRO A 129 -3.04 10.41 -16.14
C PRO A 129 -4.52 10.15 -16.42
#